data_c710693f1a0cadf500de9adc11b32392
#
_entry.id   c710693f1a0cadf500de9adc11b32392
#
_cell.length_a   1.000
_cell.length_b   1.000
_cell.length_c   1.000
_cell.angle_alpha   90.00
_cell.angle_beta   90.00
_cell.angle_gamma   90.00
#
_symmetry.space_group_name_H-M   'P 1'
#
loop_
_entity.id
_entity.type
_entity.pdbx_description
1 polymer ?
#
loop_
_entity_poly.entity_id
_entity_poly.type
_entity_poly.pdbx_seq_one_letter_code
_entity_poly.pdbx_strand_id
1 'polypeptide(L)'
;MSFSPEIVLGPPGTGKTSYLMTQVSKALKGGMAPSRIGFVAFTKKAANEALERAEEQFKLTPKQLPHFRTLHSFAFRMLGLKKSQVLSSRDLKEFGNILGLRLRGVVNAEEGAVFGSSPGDKALFIS
;
A
#
# COMPACT_ATOMS: atom_id res chain seq x y z
N MET A 1 19.38 10.13 17.43
CA MET A 1 18.65 8.83 17.52
C MET A 1 19.14 7.92 16.41
N SER A 2 19.74 6.80 16.75
CA SER A 2 20.05 5.79 15.77
C SER A 2 18.76 4.98 15.50
N PHE A 3 18.27 5.07 14.28
CA PHE A 3 17.17 4.22 13.82
C PHE A 3 17.76 2.89 13.37
N SER A 4 17.43 1.81 14.07
CA SER A 4 17.81 0.46 13.67
C SER A 4 16.57 -0.28 13.19
N PRO A 5 16.43 -0.53 11.88
CA PRO A 5 15.31 -1.31 11.37
C PRO A 5 15.45 -2.78 11.81
N GLU A 6 14.35 -3.38 12.21
CA GLU A 6 14.26 -4.80 12.49
C GLU A 6 13.65 -5.51 11.27
N ILE A 7 14.34 -6.53 10.77
CA ILE A 7 13.89 -7.32 9.62
C ILE A 7 13.46 -8.70 10.12
N VAL A 8 12.20 -9.06 9.87
CA VAL A 8 11.62 -10.35 10.21
C VAL A 8 11.37 -11.15 8.94
N LEU A 9 12.07 -12.27 8.81
CA LEU A 9 11.97 -13.16 7.66
C LEU A 9 11.28 -14.46 8.04
N GLY A 10 10.57 -15.04 7.10
CA GLY A 10 9.92 -16.34 7.26
C GLY A 10 8.99 -16.66 6.10
N PRO A 11 8.73 -17.95 5.83
CA PRO A 11 7.75 -18.37 4.83
C PRO A 11 6.31 -17.98 5.25
N PRO A 12 5.33 -18.06 4.34
CA PRO A 12 3.92 -17.83 4.68
C PRO A 12 3.46 -18.70 5.85
N GLY A 13 2.62 -18.17 6.74
CA GLY A 13 2.06 -18.90 7.87
C GLY A 13 2.96 -19.05 9.09
N THR A 14 4.10 -18.36 9.16
CA THR A 14 5.06 -18.43 10.29
C THR A 14 4.83 -17.40 11.40
N GLY A 15 3.73 -16.63 11.34
CA GLY A 15 3.37 -15.68 12.39
C GLY A 15 4.04 -14.32 12.29
N LYS A 16 4.58 -13.93 11.12
CA LYS A 16 5.16 -12.60 10.89
C LYS A 16 4.19 -11.46 11.21
N THR A 17 2.95 -11.58 10.74
CA THR A 17 1.91 -10.58 11.02
C THR A 17 1.58 -10.50 12.51
N SER A 18 1.51 -11.65 13.19
CA SER A 18 1.29 -11.70 14.65
C SER A 18 2.44 -11.04 15.42
N TYR A 19 3.66 -11.25 14.96
CA TYR A 19 4.82 -10.58 15.52
C TYR A 19 4.74 -9.05 15.38
N LEU A 20 4.40 -8.56 14.18
CA LEU A 20 4.21 -7.13 13.93
C LEU A 20 3.08 -6.54 14.79
N MET A 21 1.98 -7.27 14.96
CA MET A 21 0.89 -6.84 15.85
C MET A 21 1.34 -6.77 17.32
N THR A 22 2.26 -7.63 17.73
CA THR A 22 2.90 -7.54 19.07
C THR A 22 3.71 -6.25 19.21
N GLN A 23 4.42 -5.82 18.19
CA GLN A 23 5.14 -4.54 18.20
C GLN A 23 4.17 -3.35 18.30
N VAL A 24 3.05 -3.40 17.57
CA VAL A 24 1.96 -2.40 17.70
C VAL A 24 1.44 -2.35 19.14
N SER A 25 1.19 -3.52 19.74
CA SER A 25 0.76 -3.62 21.14
C SER A 25 1.76 -2.97 22.11
N LYS A 26 3.05 -3.23 21.92
CA LYS A 26 4.10 -2.63 22.75
C LYS A 26 4.13 -1.10 22.61
N ALA A 27 3.99 -0.58 21.40
CA ALA A 27 3.94 0.86 21.15
C ALA A 27 2.74 1.53 21.83
N LEU A 28 1.56 0.91 21.74
CA LEU A 28 0.34 1.40 22.39
C LEU A 28 0.48 1.38 23.92
N LYS A 29 1.00 0.30 24.50
CA LYS A 29 1.27 0.19 25.94
C LYS A 29 2.32 1.18 26.42
N GLY A 30 3.26 1.55 25.56
CA GLY A 30 4.26 2.58 25.81
C GLY A 30 3.72 4.02 25.72
N GLY A 31 2.43 4.20 25.49
CA GLY A 31 1.77 5.51 25.45
C GLY A 31 1.79 6.18 24.07
N MET A 32 2.18 5.48 23.02
CA MET A 32 2.12 6.02 21.66
C MET A 32 0.66 6.13 21.20
N ALA A 33 0.27 7.29 20.68
CA ALA A 33 -1.06 7.48 20.14
C ALA A 33 -1.28 6.57 18.92
N PRO A 34 -2.45 5.90 18.80
CA PRO A 34 -2.75 5.00 17.68
C PRO A 34 -2.58 5.67 16.31
N SER A 35 -2.91 6.94 16.20
CA SER A 35 -2.75 7.74 14.97
C SER A 35 -1.30 7.97 14.54
N ARG A 36 -0.34 7.68 15.40
CA ARG A 36 1.11 7.78 15.11
C ARG A 36 1.74 6.43 14.74
N ILE A 37 0.96 5.37 14.76
CA ILE A 37 1.41 4.03 14.39
C ILE A 37 1.00 3.75 12.95
N GLY A 38 1.98 3.44 12.09
CA GLY A 38 1.75 3.03 10.71
C GLY A 38 1.93 1.53 10.55
N PHE A 39 0.98 0.89 9.87
CA PHE A 39 1.07 -0.49 9.42
C PHE A 39 0.79 -0.52 7.92
N VAL A 40 1.80 -0.80 7.11
CA VAL A 40 1.67 -0.78 5.67
C VAL A 40 1.85 -2.17 5.07
N ALA A 41 1.05 -2.49 4.08
CA ALA A 41 1.10 -3.75 3.35
C ALA A 41 1.07 -3.49 1.84
N PHE A 42 1.47 -4.47 1.04
CA PHE A 42 1.43 -4.33 -0.43
C PHE A 42 0.02 -4.48 -0.99
N THR A 43 -0.79 -5.35 -0.40
CA THR A 43 -2.14 -5.62 -0.88
C THR A 43 -3.19 -5.02 0.05
N LYS A 44 -4.32 -4.63 -0.52
CA LYS A 44 -5.47 -4.14 0.23
C LYS A 44 -6.01 -5.19 1.20
N LYS A 45 -6.03 -6.46 0.76
CA LYS A 45 -6.45 -7.57 1.62
C LYS A 45 -5.60 -7.65 2.89
N ALA A 46 -4.27 -7.64 2.75
CA ALA A 46 -3.37 -7.71 3.91
C ALA A 46 -3.49 -6.47 4.82
N ALA A 47 -3.68 -5.28 4.24
CA ALA A 47 -3.91 -4.06 5.01
C ALA A 47 -5.22 -4.11 5.79
N ASN A 48 -6.30 -4.59 5.19
CA ASN A 48 -7.60 -4.75 5.85
C ASN A 48 -7.54 -5.81 6.96
N GLU A 49 -6.92 -6.96 6.71
CA GLU A 49 -6.74 -7.99 7.74
C GLU A 49 -5.95 -7.47 8.96
N ALA A 50 -4.93 -6.65 8.72
CA ALA A 50 -4.18 -6.02 9.80
C ALA A 50 -5.03 -5.02 10.58
N LEU A 51 -5.85 -4.24 9.88
CA LEU A 51 -6.77 -3.28 10.49
C LEU A 51 -7.82 -4.00 11.37
N GLU A 52 -8.49 -5.02 10.83
CA GLU A 52 -9.49 -5.82 11.54
C GLU A 52 -8.90 -6.44 12.82
N ARG A 53 -7.71 -7.03 12.71
CA ARG A 53 -7.01 -7.59 13.89
C ARG A 53 -6.69 -6.53 14.94
N ALA A 54 -6.27 -5.34 14.51
CA ALA A 54 -5.99 -4.24 15.41
C ALA A 54 -7.26 -3.71 16.10
N GLU A 55 -8.37 -3.64 15.37
CA GLU A 55 -9.68 -3.28 15.93
C GLU A 55 -10.13 -4.27 17.00
N GLU A 56 -10.04 -5.56 16.71
CA GLU A 56 -10.43 -6.62 17.64
C GLU A 56 -9.52 -6.66 18.88
N GLN A 57 -8.21 -6.62 18.66
CA GLN A 57 -7.22 -6.81 19.71
C GLN A 57 -7.09 -5.60 20.62
N PHE A 58 -7.16 -4.40 20.07
CA PHE A 58 -6.92 -3.17 20.81
C PHE A 58 -8.19 -2.37 21.10
N LYS A 59 -9.36 -2.82 20.61
CA LYS A 59 -10.65 -2.14 20.74
C LYS A 59 -10.62 -0.70 20.21
N LEU A 60 -9.92 -0.52 19.10
CA LEU A 60 -9.78 0.75 18.40
C LEU A 60 -10.69 0.79 17.17
N THR A 61 -11.04 2.00 16.73
CA THR A 61 -11.82 2.21 15.51
C THR A 61 -10.90 2.48 14.32
N PRO A 62 -11.35 2.26 13.06
CA PRO A 62 -10.57 2.59 11.86
C PRO A 62 -10.13 4.06 11.81
N LYS A 63 -10.93 4.96 12.36
CA LYS A 63 -10.60 6.39 12.44
C LYS A 63 -9.40 6.68 13.34
N GLN A 64 -9.17 5.84 14.34
CA GLN A 64 -8.03 5.94 15.25
C GLN A 64 -6.76 5.33 14.66
N LEU A 65 -6.89 4.52 13.60
CA LEU A 65 -5.80 3.82 12.90
C LEU A 65 -5.67 4.30 11.44
N PRO A 66 -5.46 5.60 11.19
CA PRO A 66 -5.48 6.16 9.83
C PRO A 66 -4.35 5.67 8.93
N HIS A 67 -3.30 5.11 9.50
CA HIS A 67 -2.09 4.65 8.79
C HIS A 67 -1.98 3.13 8.67
N PHE A 68 -3.06 2.40 8.91
CA PHE A 68 -3.20 0.97 8.57
C PHE A 68 -3.68 0.87 7.13
N ARG A 69 -2.76 0.85 6.17
CA ARG A 69 -3.04 1.04 4.74
C ARG A 69 -2.10 0.25 3.85
N THR A 70 -2.42 0.20 2.56
CA THR A 70 -1.42 -0.20 1.57
C THR A 70 -0.31 0.85 1.46
N LEU A 71 0.89 0.41 1.07
CA LEU A 71 2.03 1.31 0.87
C LEU A 71 1.70 2.44 -0.11
N HIS A 72 1.02 2.12 -1.22
CA HIS A 72 0.59 3.13 -2.21
C HIS A 72 -0.39 4.14 -1.61
N SER A 73 -1.38 3.68 -0.87
CA SER A 73 -2.34 4.56 -0.20
C SER A 73 -1.69 5.45 0.86
N PHE A 74 -0.72 4.91 1.59
CA PHE A 74 0.06 5.66 2.57
C PHE A 74 0.89 6.76 1.88
N ALA A 75 1.66 6.41 0.85
CA ALA A 75 2.47 7.36 0.09
C ALA A 75 1.61 8.45 -0.56
N PHE A 76 0.49 8.07 -1.17
CA PHE A 76 -0.47 8.99 -1.78
C PHE A 76 -0.96 10.04 -0.77
N ARG A 77 -1.29 9.61 0.44
CA ARG A 77 -1.75 10.49 1.51
C ARG A 77 -0.65 11.38 2.05
N MET A 78 0.55 10.84 2.25
CA MET A 78 1.70 11.61 2.74
C MET A 78 2.13 12.70 1.76
N LEU A 79 1.99 12.46 0.46
CA LEU A 79 2.27 13.43 -0.59
C LEU A 79 1.15 14.46 -0.80
N GLY A 80 0.02 14.32 -0.14
CA GLY A 80 -1.14 15.21 -0.30
C GLY A 80 -1.75 15.17 -1.70
N LEU A 81 -1.60 14.07 -2.43
CA LEU A 81 -2.08 13.93 -3.80
C LEU A 81 -3.60 13.84 -3.86
N LYS A 82 -4.17 14.38 -4.93
CA LYS A 82 -5.57 14.19 -5.31
C LYS A 82 -5.69 13.10 -6.38
N LYS A 83 -6.84 12.43 -6.44
CA LYS A 83 -7.10 11.41 -7.48
C LYS A 83 -6.90 11.94 -8.90
N SER A 84 -7.20 13.23 -9.13
CA SER A 84 -7.01 13.91 -10.42
C SER A 84 -5.54 14.08 -10.83
N GLN A 85 -4.61 13.89 -9.91
CA GLN A 85 -3.16 13.99 -10.14
C GLN A 85 -2.51 12.63 -10.44
N VAL A 86 -3.30 11.55 -10.40
CA VAL A 86 -2.84 10.20 -10.72
C VAL A 86 -3.28 9.84 -12.12
N LEU A 87 -2.37 9.29 -12.90
CA LEU A 87 -2.68 8.81 -14.26
C LEU A 87 -3.80 7.79 -14.23
N SER A 88 -4.84 8.07 -15.00
CA SER A 88 -5.97 7.17 -15.21
C SER A 88 -5.78 6.33 -16.48
N SER A 89 -6.63 5.29 -16.65
CA SER A 89 -6.66 4.54 -17.90
C SER A 89 -6.99 5.40 -19.12
N ARG A 90 -7.70 6.52 -18.92
CA ARG A 90 -8.01 7.49 -19.97
C ARG A 90 -6.75 8.23 -20.39
N ASP A 91 -5.98 8.74 -19.42
CA ASP A 91 -4.73 9.46 -19.66
C ASP A 91 -3.71 8.58 -20.39
N LEU A 92 -3.65 7.30 -20.02
CA LEU A 92 -2.78 6.31 -20.69
C LEU A 92 -3.19 6.08 -22.14
N LYS A 93 -4.50 6.00 -22.43
CA LYS A 93 -4.99 5.88 -23.82
C LYS A 93 -4.65 7.11 -24.64
N GLU A 94 -4.88 8.29 -24.08
CA GLU A 94 -4.57 9.57 -24.73
C GLU A 94 -3.08 9.69 -25.02
N PHE A 95 -2.24 9.36 -24.04
CA PHE A 95 -0.80 9.33 -24.20
C PHE A 95 -0.34 8.32 -25.27
N GLY A 96 -0.94 7.13 -25.27
CA GLY A 96 -0.72 6.12 -26.31
C GLY A 96 -1.06 6.64 -27.71
N ASN A 97 -2.19 7.35 -27.86
CA ASN A 97 -2.60 7.93 -29.14
C ASN A 97 -1.60 9.00 -29.62
N ILE A 98 -1.10 9.85 -28.71
CA ILE A 98 -0.08 10.86 -29.04
C ILE A 98 1.22 10.22 -29.54
N LEU A 99 1.62 9.12 -28.94
CA LEU A 99 2.85 8.41 -29.31
C LEU A 99 2.67 7.38 -30.46
N GLY A 100 1.46 7.18 -30.94
CA GLY A 100 1.15 6.13 -31.92
C GLY A 100 1.32 4.69 -31.37
N LEU A 101 1.21 4.53 -30.05
CA LEU A 101 1.38 3.25 -29.36
C LEU A 101 0.05 2.76 -28.78
N ARG A 102 -0.20 1.46 -28.90
CA ARG A 102 -1.31 0.83 -28.16
C ARG A 102 -0.83 0.47 -26.77
N LEU A 103 -1.09 1.34 -25.81
CA LEU A 103 -0.85 1.05 -24.41
C LEU A 103 -2.04 0.26 -23.85
N ARG A 104 -1.82 -0.99 -23.51
CA ARG A 104 -2.78 -1.82 -22.78
C ARG A 104 -2.34 -1.86 -21.33
N GLY A 105 -3.09 -1.24 -20.47
CA GLY A 105 -2.90 -1.30 -19.03
C GLY A 105 -4.25 -1.34 -18.34
N VAL A 106 -4.36 -2.19 -17.32
CA VAL A 106 -5.45 -2.10 -16.35
C VAL A 106 -4.91 -1.29 -15.18
N VAL A 107 -5.42 -0.08 -15.02
CA VAL A 107 -5.17 0.67 -13.80
C VAL A 107 -6.14 0.14 -12.76
N ASN A 108 -5.70 -0.80 -11.97
CA ASN A 108 -6.40 -1.14 -10.74
C ASN A 108 -6.12 -0.02 -9.73
N ALA A 109 -7.18 0.66 -9.31
CA ALA A 109 -7.10 1.69 -8.27
C ALA A 109 -6.49 1.18 -6.95
N GLU A 110 -6.35 -0.13 -6.80
CA GLU A 110 -5.88 -0.83 -5.61
C GLU A 110 -4.42 -1.28 -5.68
N GLU A 111 -3.90 -1.56 -6.88
CA GLU A 111 -2.55 -2.14 -7.08
C GLU A 111 -1.60 -1.28 -7.92
N GLY A 112 -2.06 -0.11 -8.35
CA GLY A 112 -1.30 0.72 -9.28
C GLY A 112 -1.47 0.28 -10.74
N ALA A 113 -0.74 0.92 -11.65
CA ALA A 113 -0.80 0.60 -13.07
C ALA A 113 -0.01 -0.67 -13.38
N VAL A 114 -0.69 -1.73 -13.80
CA VAL A 114 -0.06 -2.93 -14.33
C VAL A 114 0.01 -2.80 -15.84
N PHE A 115 1.21 -2.70 -16.38
CA PHE A 115 1.45 -2.69 -17.81
C PHE A 115 1.61 -4.12 -18.32
N GLY A 116 0.64 -4.62 -19.08
CA GLY A 116 0.73 -5.88 -19.80
C GLY A 116 1.22 -5.67 -21.21
N SER A 117 2.24 -6.40 -21.65
CA SER A 117 2.63 -6.47 -23.05
C SER A 117 1.80 -7.55 -23.76
N SER A 118 1.17 -7.19 -24.89
CA SER A 118 0.69 -8.18 -25.87
C SER A 118 1.86 -8.68 -26.72
N PRO A 119 1.83 -9.93 -27.20
CA PRO A 119 2.82 -10.39 -28.19
C PRO A 119 2.80 -9.45 -29.40
N GLY A 120 3.92 -8.78 -29.66
CA GLY A 120 4.06 -7.80 -30.74
C GLY A 120 4.15 -6.33 -30.32
N ASP A 121 3.80 -5.99 -29.08
CA ASP A 121 3.98 -4.65 -28.55
C ASP A 121 5.38 -4.51 -27.93
N LYS A 122 6.13 -3.49 -28.32
CA LYS A 122 7.38 -3.16 -27.62
C LYS A 122 7.00 -2.74 -26.20
N ALA A 123 7.44 -3.51 -25.23
CA ALA A 123 7.27 -3.17 -23.83
C ALA A 123 8.07 -1.90 -23.52
N LEU A 124 7.38 -0.80 -23.25
CA LEU A 124 7.98 0.38 -22.67
C LEU A 124 7.95 0.20 -21.14
N PHE A 125 9.08 -0.22 -20.60
CA PHE A 125 9.32 -0.14 -19.16
C PHE A 125 9.75 1.28 -18.84
N ILE A 126 8.90 2.02 -18.15
CA ILE A 126 9.31 3.24 -17.46
C ILE A 126 9.75 2.81 -16.07
N SER A 127 11.03 2.71 -15.90
CA SER A 127 11.64 2.54 -14.58
C SER A 127 11.68 3.86 -13.84
#